data_c59b01a4e9517747e14d786f00de001c
#
_entry.id   c59b01a4e9517747e14d786f00de001c
#
_cell.length_a   1.000
_cell.length_b   1.000
_cell.length_c   1.000
_cell.angle_alpha   90.00
_cell.angle_beta   90.00
_cell.angle_gamma   90.00
#
_symmetry.space_group_name_H-M   'P 1'
#
loop_
_entity.id
_entity.type
_entity.pdbx_description
1 polymer ?
#
loop_
_entity_poly.entity_id
_entity_poly.type
_entity_poly.pdbx_seq_one_letter_code
_entity_poly.pdbx_strand_id
1 'polypeptide(L)'
;MRDCSGNQFIGTQGELVMYRIFQKEKQYFKVTAFYALSLVKYHMKCHAHDSFEIMYVTSGECRIFCQNEWLRMKSSEFIYILPGIQHQLEITEGRPCSVLNLEFALTSEETAVEAEILLEKIRDFQKCFQMPQGYIAANDGRNLGYAIKDLLSYLQKSQNKVDDQEFLFGLLFSRTMVELTYCISLKKNTQGVIYLKKACDY
;
A
#
# COMPACT_ATOMS: atom_id res chain seq x y z
N MET A 1 -1.76 -6.40 20.73
CA MET A 1 -1.39 -7.46 19.77
C MET A 1 -0.34 -8.35 20.41
N ARG A 2 -0.33 -9.65 20.13
CA ARG A 2 0.70 -10.55 20.66
C ARG A 2 1.70 -10.84 19.55
N ASP A 3 3.00 -10.94 19.90
CA ASP A 3 4.01 -11.42 18.97
C ASP A 3 3.88 -12.92 18.70
N CYS A 4 4.68 -13.48 17.80
CA CYS A 4 4.64 -14.91 17.44
C CYS A 4 5.02 -15.86 18.61
N SER A 5 5.55 -15.31 19.71
CA SER A 5 5.87 -16.02 20.97
C SER A 5 4.79 -15.88 22.04
N GLY A 6 3.68 -15.17 21.74
CA GLY A 6 2.58 -14.95 22.67
C GLY A 6 2.74 -13.75 23.61
N ASN A 7 3.83 -12.99 23.51
CA ASN A 7 4.09 -11.79 24.28
C ASN A 7 3.35 -10.57 23.70
N GLN A 8 3.01 -9.60 24.56
CA GLN A 8 2.37 -8.37 24.11
C GLN A 8 3.39 -7.50 23.39
N PHE A 9 3.22 -7.29 22.07
CA PHE A 9 4.03 -6.35 21.31
C PHE A 9 3.66 -4.91 21.66
N ILE A 10 4.62 -4.15 22.17
CA ILE A 10 4.49 -2.72 22.49
C ILE A 10 5.25 -1.94 21.41
N GLY A 11 4.54 -1.58 20.33
CA GLY A 11 5.13 -0.86 19.20
C GLY A 11 4.06 -0.46 18.18
N THR A 12 4.49 0.28 17.16
CA THR A 12 3.63 0.64 16.02
C THR A 12 3.40 -0.55 15.09
N GLN A 13 2.36 -0.49 14.25
CA GLN A 13 2.12 -1.51 13.21
C GLN A 13 3.33 -1.68 12.29
N GLY A 14 4.01 -0.60 11.95
CA GLY A 14 5.19 -0.64 11.10
C GLY A 14 6.38 -1.34 11.76
N GLU A 15 6.58 -1.14 13.07
CA GLU A 15 7.62 -1.85 13.83
C GLU A 15 7.32 -3.35 13.90
N LEU A 16 6.06 -3.74 14.07
CA LEU A 16 5.65 -5.14 14.05
C LEU A 16 5.94 -5.80 12.68
N VAL A 17 5.67 -5.09 11.57
CA VAL A 17 5.98 -5.56 10.22
C VAL A 17 7.49 -5.75 10.05
N MET A 18 8.30 -4.77 10.42
CA MET A 18 9.76 -4.86 10.33
C MET A 18 10.30 -6.00 11.20
N TYR A 19 9.77 -6.16 12.42
CA TYR A 19 10.13 -7.27 13.30
C TYR A 19 9.86 -8.62 12.63
N ARG A 20 8.70 -8.80 11.98
CA ARG A 20 8.35 -10.05 11.27
C ARG A 20 9.29 -10.35 10.12
N ILE A 21 9.69 -9.35 9.32
CA ILE A 21 10.60 -9.54 8.18
C ILE A 21 12.00 -9.98 8.65
N PHE A 22 12.48 -9.47 9.80
CA PHE A 22 13.80 -9.80 10.34
C PHE A 22 13.83 -11.00 11.31
N GLN A 23 12.73 -11.78 11.40
CA GLN A 23 12.75 -13.03 12.16
C GLN A 23 13.53 -14.14 11.43
N LYS A 24 13.80 -15.25 12.15
CA LYS A 24 14.58 -16.38 11.62
C LYS A 24 13.95 -17.07 10.40
N GLU A 25 12.63 -16.94 10.21
CA GLU A 25 11.92 -17.53 9.08
C GLU A 25 11.79 -16.49 7.97
N LYS A 26 12.12 -16.89 6.74
CA LYS A 26 11.93 -16.07 5.56
C LYS A 26 10.47 -15.64 5.43
N GLN A 27 10.28 -14.38 5.08
CA GLN A 27 8.96 -13.81 4.81
C GLN A 27 8.84 -13.42 3.35
N TYR A 28 7.69 -13.69 2.79
CA TYR A 28 7.37 -13.40 1.39
C TYR A 28 6.14 -12.51 1.32
N PHE A 29 5.97 -11.79 0.20
CA PHE A 29 4.72 -11.07 -0.07
C PHE A 29 3.81 -11.91 -0.96
N LYS A 30 2.52 -11.94 -0.60
CA LYS A 30 1.46 -12.48 -1.44
C LYS A 30 0.32 -11.49 -1.60
N VAL A 31 -0.27 -11.43 -2.78
CA VAL A 31 -1.51 -10.67 -3.02
C VAL A 31 -2.67 -11.40 -2.37
N THR A 32 -3.48 -10.68 -1.58
CA THR A 32 -4.65 -11.21 -0.86
C THR A 32 -5.95 -10.80 -1.54
N ALA A 33 -6.02 -9.60 -2.13
CA ALA A 33 -7.14 -9.15 -2.92
C ALA A 33 -6.70 -8.10 -3.95
N PHE A 34 -7.43 -7.99 -5.05
CA PHE A 34 -7.23 -6.95 -6.05
C PHE A 34 -8.50 -6.70 -6.87
N TYR A 35 -8.72 -5.46 -7.25
CA TYR A 35 -9.81 -5.11 -8.15
C TYR A 35 -9.58 -3.79 -8.89
N ALA A 36 -10.25 -3.63 -10.02
CA ALA A 36 -10.35 -2.38 -10.77
C ALA A 36 -11.85 -2.10 -10.97
N LEU A 37 -12.36 -1.03 -10.37
CA LEU A 37 -13.78 -0.71 -10.36
C LEU A 37 -14.04 0.72 -10.82
N SER A 38 -15.14 0.91 -11.54
CA SER A 38 -15.74 2.21 -11.85
C SER A 38 -17.10 2.30 -11.19
N LEU A 39 -17.26 3.20 -10.25
CA LEU A 39 -18.40 3.28 -9.35
C LEU A 39 -19.06 4.65 -9.43
N VAL A 40 -20.39 4.68 -9.50
CA VAL A 40 -21.20 5.91 -9.54
C VAL A 40 -21.70 6.35 -8.16
N LYS A 41 -21.84 5.38 -7.25
CA LYS A 41 -22.19 5.53 -5.84
C LYS A 41 -21.70 4.30 -5.08
N TYR A 42 -21.04 4.50 -3.99
CA TYR A 42 -20.57 3.39 -3.15
C TYR A 42 -20.37 3.85 -1.70
N HIS A 43 -20.72 2.97 -0.79
CA HIS A 43 -20.47 3.16 0.63
C HIS A 43 -19.97 1.84 1.21
N MET A 44 -18.69 1.77 1.49
CA MET A 44 -18.06 0.65 2.17
C MET A 44 -18.32 0.75 3.68
N LYS A 45 -18.56 -0.36 4.33
CA LYS A 45 -18.56 -0.39 5.81
C LYS A 45 -17.14 -0.18 6.31
N CYS A 46 -17.00 0.59 7.41
CA CYS A 46 -15.71 0.74 8.08
C CYS A 46 -15.22 -0.64 8.55
N HIS A 47 -13.98 -0.98 8.18
CA HIS A 47 -13.37 -2.28 8.47
C HIS A 47 -11.86 -2.15 8.62
N ALA A 48 -11.21 -3.23 9.03
CA ALA A 48 -9.77 -3.40 9.06
C ALA A 48 -9.43 -4.85 8.70
N HIS A 49 -8.28 -5.07 8.11
CA HIS A 49 -7.75 -6.39 7.77
C HIS A 49 -6.23 -6.47 7.98
N ASP A 50 -5.67 -7.67 7.96
CA ASP A 50 -4.24 -7.91 8.20
C ASP A 50 -3.37 -7.75 6.94
N SER A 51 -3.91 -7.19 5.86
CA SER A 51 -3.20 -6.88 4.62
C SER A 51 -2.77 -5.41 4.58
N PHE A 52 -1.67 -5.14 3.89
CA PHE A 52 -1.37 -3.83 3.32
C PHE A 52 -2.35 -3.55 2.20
N GLU A 53 -2.71 -2.29 2.01
CA GLU A 53 -3.61 -1.89 0.93
C GLU A 53 -3.12 -0.64 0.21
N ILE A 54 -3.18 -0.66 -1.12
CA ILE A 54 -3.01 0.51 -1.97
C ILE A 54 -4.32 0.75 -2.71
N MET A 55 -5.01 1.85 -2.40
CA MET A 55 -6.11 2.37 -3.21
C MET A 55 -5.61 3.52 -4.08
N TYR A 56 -5.76 3.42 -5.40
CA TYR A 56 -5.34 4.42 -6.38
C TYR A 56 -6.53 4.93 -7.19
N VAL A 57 -6.74 6.24 -7.23
CA VAL A 57 -7.81 6.87 -8.01
C VAL A 57 -7.34 7.13 -9.44
N THR A 58 -7.94 6.44 -10.42
CA THR A 58 -7.60 6.63 -11.85
C THR A 58 -8.40 7.74 -12.50
N SER A 59 -9.64 7.97 -12.04
CA SER A 59 -10.50 9.06 -12.53
C SER A 59 -11.55 9.44 -11.49
N GLY A 60 -12.02 10.69 -11.55
CA GLY A 60 -13.04 11.20 -10.63
C GLY A 60 -12.51 11.54 -9.25
N GLU A 61 -13.36 11.41 -8.24
CA GLU A 61 -13.02 11.67 -6.84
C GLU A 61 -13.79 10.77 -5.88
N CYS A 62 -13.18 10.47 -4.73
CA CYS A 62 -13.81 9.75 -3.64
C CYS A 62 -13.41 10.34 -2.29
N ARG A 63 -14.02 9.85 -1.23
CA ARG A 63 -13.58 10.11 0.14
C ARG A 63 -13.17 8.79 0.79
N ILE A 64 -12.08 8.83 1.54
CA ILE A 64 -11.59 7.69 2.32
C ILE A 64 -11.54 8.12 3.77
N PHE A 65 -12.27 7.42 4.62
CA PHE A 65 -12.10 7.52 6.06
C PHE A 65 -10.94 6.61 6.46
N CYS A 66 -10.00 7.16 7.21
CA CYS A 66 -8.88 6.38 7.72
C CYS A 66 -8.62 6.79 9.16
N GLN A 67 -8.73 5.82 10.09
CA GLN A 67 -8.73 6.05 11.53
C GLN A 67 -9.80 7.06 11.96
N ASN A 68 -9.47 8.34 12.10
CA ASN A 68 -10.35 9.35 12.66
C ASN A 68 -10.58 10.54 11.71
N GLU A 69 -10.15 10.46 10.46
CA GLU A 69 -10.30 11.56 9.50
C GLU A 69 -10.81 11.11 8.13
N TRP A 70 -11.50 12.04 7.45
CA TRP A 70 -11.92 11.89 6.07
C TRP A 70 -10.94 12.58 5.14
N LEU A 71 -10.39 11.83 4.21
CA LEU A 71 -9.49 12.30 3.15
C LEU A 71 -10.27 12.37 1.83
N ARG A 72 -10.16 13.49 1.12
CA ARG A 72 -10.66 13.60 -0.25
C ARG A 72 -9.55 13.21 -1.20
N MET A 73 -9.84 12.24 -2.06
CA MET A 73 -8.90 11.69 -3.04
C MET A 73 -9.40 11.99 -4.45
N LYS A 74 -8.49 12.36 -5.34
CA LYS A 74 -8.74 12.69 -6.75
C LYS A 74 -7.90 11.83 -7.68
N SER A 75 -8.17 11.95 -8.98
CA SER A 75 -7.38 11.29 -10.02
C SER A 75 -5.87 11.51 -9.82
N SER A 76 -5.09 10.46 -10.00
CA SER A 76 -3.64 10.37 -9.77
C SER A 76 -3.21 10.51 -8.31
N GLU A 77 -4.12 10.32 -7.37
CA GLU A 77 -3.81 10.22 -5.95
C GLU A 77 -4.01 8.77 -5.48
N PHE A 78 -3.24 8.39 -4.47
CA PHE A 78 -3.34 7.09 -3.82
C PHE A 78 -3.30 7.22 -2.31
N ILE A 79 -3.84 6.22 -1.63
CA ILE A 79 -3.60 5.97 -0.21
C ILE A 79 -2.97 4.60 -0.05
N TYR A 80 -1.95 4.52 0.79
CA TYR A 80 -1.33 3.28 1.23
C TYR A 80 -1.57 3.11 2.72
N ILE A 81 -2.12 1.96 3.12
CA ILE A 81 -2.64 1.66 4.45
C ILE A 81 -1.92 0.43 4.99
N LEU A 82 -1.44 0.51 6.25
CA LEU A 82 -0.83 -0.61 6.95
C LEU A 82 -1.89 -1.58 7.50
N PRO A 83 -1.52 -2.84 7.75
CA PRO A 83 -2.40 -3.83 8.37
C PRO A 83 -3.03 -3.33 9.68
N GLY A 84 -4.29 -3.69 9.93
CA GLY A 84 -5.01 -3.38 11.15
C GLY A 84 -5.55 -1.95 11.26
N ILE A 85 -5.36 -1.11 10.25
CA ILE A 85 -5.87 0.27 10.24
C ILE A 85 -7.31 0.29 9.77
N GLN A 86 -8.19 0.89 10.56
CA GLN A 86 -9.60 1.08 10.19
C GLN A 86 -9.73 2.07 9.04
N HIS A 87 -10.46 1.66 8.00
CA HIS A 87 -10.69 2.48 6.82
C HIS A 87 -12.04 2.18 6.15
N GLN A 88 -12.45 3.08 5.26
CA GLN A 88 -13.73 3.05 4.56
C GLN A 88 -13.65 3.90 3.29
N LEU A 89 -14.16 3.39 2.17
CA LEU A 89 -14.31 4.12 0.91
C LEU A 89 -15.75 4.62 0.74
N GLU A 90 -15.90 5.89 0.35
CA GLU A 90 -17.18 6.49 -0.01
C GLU A 90 -17.09 7.21 -1.36
N ILE A 91 -18.03 6.90 -2.26
CA ILE A 91 -18.23 7.57 -3.54
C ILE A 91 -19.64 8.14 -3.55
N THR A 92 -19.71 9.47 -3.62
CA THR A 92 -20.99 10.21 -3.56
C THR A 92 -21.70 10.15 -4.91
N GLU A 93 -23.02 10.00 -4.89
CA GLU A 93 -23.85 10.06 -6.08
C GLU A 93 -23.63 11.34 -6.89
N GLY A 94 -23.58 11.21 -8.22
CA GLY A 94 -23.26 12.30 -9.14
C GLY A 94 -21.76 12.64 -9.28
N ARG A 95 -20.88 11.90 -8.56
CA ARG A 95 -19.42 12.03 -8.66
C ARG A 95 -18.78 10.67 -8.87
N PRO A 96 -18.87 10.11 -10.09
CA PRO A 96 -18.29 8.80 -10.37
C PRO A 96 -16.79 8.79 -10.14
N CYS A 97 -16.30 7.64 -9.67
CA CYS A 97 -14.88 7.44 -9.39
C CYS A 97 -14.44 6.06 -9.89
N SER A 98 -13.26 6.00 -10.50
CA SER A 98 -12.61 4.74 -10.86
C SER A 98 -11.38 4.54 -9.99
N VAL A 99 -11.28 3.35 -9.38
CA VAL A 99 -10.22 2.99 -8.45
C VAL A 99 -9.55 1.67 -8.86
N LEU A 100 -8.26 1.57 -8.62
CA LEU A 100 -7.51 0.33 -8.56
C LEU A 100 -7.23 0.03 -7.10
N ASN A 101 -7.43 -1.22 -6.69
CA ASN A 101 -7.10 -1.70 -5.35
C ASN A 101 -6.16 -2.89 -5.41
N LEU A 102 -5.16 -2.88 -4.56
CA LEU A 102 -4.21 -3.96 -4.38
C LEU A 102 -3.99 -4.20 -2.88
N GLU A 103 -4.35 -5.39 -2.42
CA GLU A 103 -4.08 -5.84 -1.06
C GLU A 103 -3.02 -6.94 -1.09
N PHE A 104 -2.09 -6.90 -0.14
CA PHE A 104 -1.04 -7.90 -0.02
C PHE A 104 -0.61 -8.06 1.43
N ALA A 105 -0.07 -9.23 1.78
CA ALA A 105 0.33 -9.56 3.14
C ALA A 105 1.67 -10.30 3.16
N LEU A 106 2.30 -10.29 4.35
CA LEU A 106 3.44 -11.16 4.63
C LEU A 106 2.97 -12.59 4.89
N THR A 107 3.74 -13.56 4.39
CA THR A 107 3.50 -15.00 4.57
C THR A 107 4.83 -15.73 4.74
N SER A 108 4.84 -16.84 5.46
CA SER A 108 5.96 -17.79 5.49
C SER A 108 5.90 -18.81 4.34
N GLU A 109 4.81 -18.86 3.59
CA GLU A 109 4.69 -19.64 2.37
C GLU A 109 5.55 -19.02 1.27
N GLU A 110 6.43 -19.79 0.66
CA GLU A 110 7.34 -19.33 -0.39
C GLU A 110 6.57 -18.82 -1.61
N THR A 111 6.91 -17.61 -2.05
CA THR A 111 6.40 -16.98 -3.27
C THR A 111 7.57 -16.37 -4.05
N ALA A 112 7.28 -15.84 -5.25
CA ALA A 112 8.29 -15.14 -6.07
C ALA A 112 8.85 -13.84 -5.44
N VAL A 113 8.32 -13.36 -4.30
CA VAL A 113 8.68 -12.06 -3.73
C VAL A 113 9.10 -12.19 -2.27
N GLU A 114 10.38 -12.41 -2.04
CA GLU A 114 10.97 -12.43 -0.71
C GLU A 114 11.10 -10.99 -0.16
N ALA A 115 10.59 -10.76 1.05
CA ALA A 115 10.51 -9.42 1.64
C ALA A 115 11.89 -8.83 1.96
N GLU A 116 12.84 -9.66 2.41
CA GLU A 116 14.20 -9.24 2.72
C GLU A 116 14.95 -8.76 1.47
N ILE A 117 14.72 -9.44 0.33
CA ILE A 117 15.29 -9.01 -0.97
C ILE A 117 14.79 -7.62 -1.35
N LEU A 118 13.49 -7.32 -1.17
CA LEU A 118 12.97 -5.99 -1.44
C LEU A 118 13.58 -4.92 -0.51
N LEU A 119 13.78 -5.25 0.78
CA LEU A 119 14.44 -4.34 1.72
C LEU A 119 15.89 -4.06 1.34
N GLU A 120 16.60 -5.05 0.81
CA GLU A 120 17.99 -4.89 0.36
C GLU A 120 18.10 -4.11 -0.95
N LYS A 121 17.22 -4.43 -1.93
CA LYS A 121 17.35 -3.91 -3.32
C LYS A 121 16.64 -2.58 -3.54
N ILE A 122 15.55 -2.29 -2.79
CA ILE A 122 14.79 -1.05 -2.98
C ILE A 122 15.25 -0.04 -1.93
N ARG A 123 15.95 0.99 -2.38
CA ARG A 123 16.38 2.10 -1.51
C ARG A 123 15.18 2.71 -0.79
N ASP A 124 15.29 2.90 0.51
CA ASP A 124 14.27 3.50 1.37
C ASP A 124 12.96 2.67 1.54
N PHE A 125 12.92 1.40 1.13
CA PHE A 125 11.71 0.57 1.23
C PHE A 125 11.17 0.48 2.66
N GLN A 126 12.03 0.50 3.67
CA GLN A 126 11.62 0.54 5.07
C GLN A 126 10.71 1.73 5.42
N LYS A 127 10.77 2.82 4.65
CA LYS A 127 9.87 3.98 4.85
C LYS A 127 8.39 3.65 4.61
N CYS A 128 8.11 2.61 3.83
CA CYS A 128 6.74 2.09 3.62
C CYS A 128 6.13 1.53 4.92
N PHE A 129 6.93 1.19 5.91
CA PHE A 129 6.46 0.66 7.19
C PHE A 129 6.53 1.69 8.32
N GLN A 130 7.24 2.79 8.13
CA GLN A 130 7.47 3.83 9.14
C GLN A 130 6.47 4.97 9.02
N MET A 131 5.18 4.68 9.25
CA MET A 131 4.09 5.66 9.20
C MET A 131 3.40 5.74 10.57
N PRO A 132 3.58 6.83 11.33
CA PRO A 132 3.02 6.94 12.69
C PRO A 132 1.51 6.79 12.74
N GLN A 133 0.79 7.33 11.77
CA GLN A 133 -0.67 7.18 11.65
C GLN A 133 -1.10 5.87 10.97
N GLY A 134 -0.18 5.02 10.54
CA GLY A 134 -0.49 3.75 9.88
C GLY A 134 -0.95 3.86 8.42
N TYR A 135 -0.98 5.04 7.82
CA TYR A 135 -1.33 5.25 6.42
C TYR A 135 -0.63 6.50 5.85
N ILE A 136 -0.63 6.62 4.53
CA ILE A 136 -0.17 7.80 3.81
C ILE A 136 -1.01 8.00 2.55
N ALA A 137 -1.54 9.21 2.34
CA ALA A 137 -2.17 9.63 1.10
C ALA A 137 -1.24 10.59 0.36
N ALA A 138 -1.02 10.40 -0.95
CA ALA A 138 -0.11 11.19 -1.75
C ALA A 138 -0.52 11.23 -3.22
N ASN A 139 0.09 12.15 -3.98
CA ASN A 139 0.02 12.15 -5.44
C ASN A 139 0.99 11.10 -6.01
N ASP A 140 0.61 10.52 -7.14
CA ASP A 140 1.53 9.72 -7.95
C ASP A 140 2.55 10.65 -8.63
N GLY A 141 3.73 10.72 -8.05
CA GLY A 141 4.84 11.53 -8.59
C GLY A 141 5.59 10.86 -9.74
N ARG A 142 5.21 9.62 -10.14
CA ARG A 142 5.89 8.87 -11.22
C ARG A 142 4.91 7.99 -12.01
N ASN A 143 4.91 6.69 -11.74
CA ASN A 143 4.20 5.68 -12.53
C ASN A 143 3.51 4.62 -11.66
N LEU A 144 3.17 4.92 -10.40
CA LEU A 144 2.55 3.95 -9.49
C LEU A 144 1.24 3.41 -10.06
N GLY A 145 0.39 4.29 -10.61
CA GLY A 145 -0.88 3.88 -11.21
C GLY A 145 -0.70 2.92 -12.38
N TYR A 146 0.31 3.13 -13.23
CA TYR A 146 0.64 2.20 -14.32
C TYR A 146 1.19 0.88 -13.79
N ALA A 147 2.05 0.90 -12.77
CA ALA A 147 2.61 -0.31 -12.17
C ALA A 147 1.50 -1.18 -11.55
N ILE A 148 0.56 -0.58 -10.80
CA ILE A 148 -0.60 -1.28 -10.24
C ILE A 148 -1.46 -1.85 -11.37
N LYS A 149 -1.79 -1.06 -12.40
CA LYS A 149 -2.62 -1.50 -13.53
C LYS A 149 -2.01 -2.70 -14.26
N ASP A 150 -0.69 -2.69 -14.51
CA ASP A 150 0.02 -3.79 -15.16
C ASP A 150 -0.06 -5.06 -14.29
N LEU A 151 0.20 -4.94 -12.98
CA LEU A 151 0.09 -6.05 -12.04
C LEU A 151 -1.34 -6.61 -11.96
N LEU A 152 -2.36 -5.76 -11.83
CA LEU A 152 -3.75 -6.19 -11.80
C LEU A 152 -4.16 -6.88 -13.10
N SER A 153 -3.74 -6.35 -14.25
CA SER A 153 -4.01 -6.95 -15.57
C SER A 153 -3.39 -8.33 -15.70
N TYR A 154 -2.19 -8.51 -15.14
CA TYR A 154 -1.54 -9.81 -15.07
C TYR A 154 -2.33 -10.77 -14.16
N LEU A 155 -2.66 -10.37 -12.93
CA LEU A 155 -3.40 -11.20 -11.97
C LEU A 155 -4.77 -11.64 -12.48
N GLN A 156 -5.46 -10.80 -13.23
CA GLN A 156 -6.76 -11.14 -13.87
C GLN A 156 -6.62 -12.21 -14.95
N LYS A 157 -5.48 -12.25 -15.66
CA LYS A 157 -5.25 -13.19 -16.79
C LYS A 157 -4.62 -14.51 -16.34
N SER A 158 -3.91 -14.54 -15.22
CA SER A 158 -3.07 -15.67 -14.79
C SER A 158 -3.84 -16.84 -14.17
N GLN A 159 -5.14 -16.96 -14.41
CA GLN A 159 -5.93 -18.13 -13.99
C GLN A 159 -5.51 -19.44 -14.73
N ASN A 160 -4.69 -19.36 -15.79
CA ASN A 160 -4.17 -20.51 -16.53
C ASN A 160 -2.64 -20.60 -16.31
N LYS A 161 -2.17 -21.55 -15.54
CA LYS A 161 -0.77 -21.76 -15.15
C LYS A 161 0.15 -21.99 -16.36
N VAL A 162 1.20 -21.15 -16.48
CA VAL A 162 2.38 -21.36 -17.33
C VAL A 162 3.62 -21.06 -16.49
N ASP A 163 4.72 -21.79 -16.64
CA ASP A 163 5.92 -21.78 -15.76
C ASP A 163 6.61 -20.42 -15.56
N ASP A 164 6.43 -19.47 -16.50
CA ASP A 164 7.03 -18.12 -16.38
C ASP A 164 6.20 -17.14 -15.52
N GLN A 165 5.07 -17.58 -14.97
CA GLN A 165 4.12 -16.67 -14.28
C GLN A 165 4.64 -16.16 -12.94
N GLU A 166 5.35 -16.97 -12.18
CA GLU A 166 5.92 -16.53 -10.89
C GLU A 166 6.99 -15.46 -11.08
N PHE A 167 7.85 -15.62 -12.09
CA PHE A 167 8.88 -14.64 -12.39
C PHE A 167 8.28 -13.29 -12.82
N LEU A 168 7.29 -13.31 -13.73
CA LEU A 168 6.62 -12.10 -14.18
C LEU A 168 5.84 -11.42 -13.03
N PHE A 169 5.18 -12.19 -12.18
CA PHE A 169 4.56 -11.67 -10.96
C PHE A 169 5.60 -10.96 -10.08
N GLY A 170 6.73 -11.60 -9.82
CA GLY A 170 7.82 -11.02 -9.01
C GLY A 170 8.32 -9.68 -9.57
N LEU A 171 8.51 -9.59 -10.90
CA LEU A 171 8.92 -8.35 -11.56
C LEU A 171 7.87 -7.24 -11.43
N LEU A 172 6.59 -7.53 -11.69
CA LEU A 172 5.50 -6.56 -11.65
C LEU A 172 5.23 -6.08 -10.22
N PHE A 173 5.26 -6.99 -9.24
CA PHE A 173 5.10 -6.64 -7.84
C PHE A 173 6.28 -5.79 -7.35
N SER A 174 7.51 -6.19 -7.64
CA SER A 174 8.71 -5.43 -7.27
C SER A 174 8.71 -4.03 -7.88
N ARG A 175 8.32 -3.89 -9.16
CA ARG A 175 8.12 -2.58 -9.79
C ARG A 175 7.09 -1.74 -9.04
N THR A 176 5.97 -2.31 -8.64
CA THR A 176 4.93 -1.60 -7.87
C THR A 176 5.50 -1.10 -6.54
N MET A 177 6.28 -1.91 -5.84
CA MET A 177 6.93 -1.51 -4.57
C MET A 177 7.99 -0.41 -4.77
N VAL A 178 8.75 -0.43 -5.87
CA VAL A 178 9.70 0.64 -6.23
C VAL A 178 8.97 1.98 -6.42
N GLU A 179 7.89 2.00 -7.22
CA GLU A 179 7.12 3.22 -7.48
C GLU A 179 6.42 3.74 -6.22
N LEU A 180 5.84 2.85 -5.40
CA LEU A 180 5.25 3.19 -4.10
C LEU A 180 6.28 3.85 -3.18
N THR A 181 7.44 3.21 -3.01
CA THR A 181 8.52 3.70 -2.15
C THR A 181 8.98 5.09 -2.57
N TYR A 182 9.12 5.31 -3.86
CA TYR A 182 9.50 6.60 -4.41
C TYR A 182 8.46 7.69 -4.08
N CYS A 183 7.18 7.42 -4.32
CA CYS A 183 6.10 8.37 -4.00
C CYS A 183 6.05 8.72 -2.50
N ILE A 184 6.23 7.73 -1.61
CA ILE A 184 6.28 7.94 -0.16
C ILE A 184 7.50 8.80 0.23
N SER A 185 8.67 8.54 -0.37
CA SER A 185 9.90 9.28 -0.09
C SER A 185 9.81 10.74 -0.54
N LEU A 186 9.21 11.01 -1.69
CA LEU A 186 8.97 12.37 -2.17
C LEU A 186 8.09 13.17 -1.20
N LYS A 187 6.98 12.59 -0.74
CA LYS A 187 6.07 13.27 0.19
C LYS A 187 6.75 13.60 1.52
N LYS A 188 7.51 12.68 2.09
CA LYS A 188 8.25 12.91 3.35
C LYS A 188 9.27 14.04 3.20
N ASN A 189 9.97 14.10 2.07
CA ASN A 189 10.94 15.18 1.80
C ASN A 189 10.25 16.55 1.67
N THR A 190 9.10 16.62 1.00
CA THR A 190 8.32 17.87 0.85
C THR A 190 7.80 18.36 2.19
N GLN A 191 7.33 17.48 3.08
CA GLN A 191 6.92 17.86 4.43
C GLN A 191 8.09 18.37 5.25
N GLY A 192 9.26 17.73 5.18
CA GLY A 192 10.49 18.19 5.87
C GLY A 192 10.91 19.60 5.45
N VAL A 193 10.84 19.93 4.15
CA VAL A 193 11.15 21.28 3.64
C VAL A 193 10.16 22.33 4.14
N ILE A 194 8.86 22.00 4.24
CA ILE A 194 7.85 22.91 4.78
C ILE A 194 8.08 23.20 6.27
N TYR A 195 8.46 22.18 7.07
CA TYR A 195 8.81 22.37 8.48
C TYR A 195 10.06 23.24 8.66
N LEU A 196 11.11 23.04 7.85
CA LEU A 196 12.33 23.85 7.89
C LEU A 196 12.04 25.32 7.51
N LYS A 197 11.25 25.57 6.46
CA LYS A 197 10.82 26.95 6.12
C LYS A 197 10.06 27.62 7.25
N LYS A 198 9.08 26.95 7.85
CA LYS A 198 8.34 27.48 9.00
C LYS A 198 9.20 27.74 10.23
N ALA A 199 10.27 26.96 10.43
CA ALA A 199 11.21 27.18 11.53
C ALA A 199 12.21 28.31 11.27
N CYS A 200 12.47 28.67 10.01
CA CYS A 200 13.33 29.80 9.63
C CYS A 200 12.60 31.15 9.55
N ASP A 201 11.27 31.16 9.56
CA ASP A 201 10.42 32.34 9.51
C ASP A 201 10.05 32.87 10.93
N TYR A 202 10.67 32.34 11.99
CA TYR A 202 10.65 32.77 13.39
C TYR A 202 12.05 33.21 13.82
#